data_1210a500482df65aa915d153ba436cf4
#
_entry.id   1210a500482df65aa915d153ba436cf4
#
_cell.length_a   1.000
_cell.length_b   1.000
_cell.length_c   1.000
_cell.angle_alpha   90.00
_cell.angle_beta   90.00
_cell.angle_gamma   90.00
#
_symmetry.space_group_name_H-M   'P 1'
#
loop_
_entity.id
_entity.type
_entity.pdbx_description
1 polymer ?
#
loop_
_entity_poly.entity_id
_entity_poly.type
_entity_poly.pdbx_seq_one_letter_code
_entity_poly.pdbx_strand_id
1 'polypeptide(L)'
;MKSLITFALVALAFTSSAQQEKAVPVVGETYGKQSSSLGIQHEFLITGRVTALIGEDDKVIWTAPHRSRDGFVLGNGNILFSTGKEALEYTREGKVVFRYKLDPVNKELGTAVRLSSGRTLLVERGLKPRLIEVDSAGKIVSETPLKPDTDNAHMQTRMARKLESGNYLVPHLLGFAVKEYQPDGTVVKTFRTDLEKWGGRDAHTWPFTAVRLDNGNTYVNLTHGNRIVEFDADGKVVWYVDNKDVGGRFADPCGGQRLENGNTVICVYGQKKADMPKVFEITADKKVVWEYHHPRLTGIHEIHVVKTNGKSVKRALK
;
A
#
# COMPACT_ATOMS: atom_id res chain seq x y z
N MET A 1 -23.50 74.68 11.77
CA MET A 1 -23.80 73.25 12.10
C MET A 1 -22.91 72.40 11.20
N LYS A 2 -21.82 71.84 11.77
CA LYS A 2 -20.87 70.96 11.06
C LYS A 2 -21.13 69.55 11.51
N SER A 3 -21.56 68.68 10.59
CA SER A 3 -21.80 67.26 10.81
C SER A 3 -20.48 66.50 10.75
N LEU A 4 -20.07 65.84 11.81
CA LEU A 4 -18.95 64.88 11.84
C LEU A 4 -19.47 63.51 11.37
N ILE A 5 -18.91 63.04 10.27
CA ILE A 5 -19.09 61.65 9.81
C ILE A 5 -17.95 60.82 10.41
N THR A 6 -18.31 59.94 11.33
CA THR A 6 -17.34 58.97 11.91
C THR A 6 -17.23 57.75 11.00
N PHE A 7 -16.05 57.51 10.42
CA PHE A 7 -15.74 56.30 9.66
C PHE A 7 -15.36 55.20 10.66
N ALA A 8 -16.18 54.16 10.75
CA ALA A 8 -15.83 52.91 11.45
C ALA A 8 -14.94 52.07 10.56
N LEU A 9 -13.67 51.87 10.92
CA LEU A 9 -12.80 50.88 10.34
C LEU A 9 -13.24 49.49 10.79
N VAL A 10 -13.79 48.72 9.86
CA VAL A 10 -14.00 47.27 10.07
C VAL A 10 -12.68 46.58 9.77
N ALA A 11 -11.98 46.16 10.78
CA ALA A 11 -10.82 45.28 10.66
C ALA A 11 -11.29 43.88 10.25
N LEU A 12 -11.16 43.51 8.98
CA LEU A 12 -11.28 42.15 8.53
C LEU A 12 -10.10 41.33 9.08
N ALA A 13 -10.37 40.55 10.09
CA ALA A 13 -9.46 39.53 10.55
C ALA A 13 -9.36 38.44 9.46
N PHE A 14 -8.30 38.48 8.67
CA PHE A 14 -7.91 37.34 7.84
C PHE A 14 -7.48 36.21 8.79
N THR A 15 -8.36 35.28 9.05
CA THR A 15 -7.97 34.00 9.59
C THR A 15 -7.19 33.27 8.48
N SER A 16 -5.86 33.31 8.54
CA SER A 16 -5.01 32.44 7.76
C SER A 16 -5.42 31.00 8.09
N SER A 17 -6.06 30.34 7.15
CA SER A 17 -6.16 28.89 7.18
C SER A 17 -4.71 28.39 7.18
N ALA A 18 -4.20 27.98 8.34
CA ALA A 18 -2.94 27.27 8.45
C ALA A 18 -3.07 26.05 7.52
N GLN A 19 -2.49 26.15 6.32
CA GLN A 19 -2.27 25.01 5.46
C GLN A 19 -1.53 23.99 6.33
N GLN A 20 -2.20 22.89 6.62
CA GLN A 20 -1.65 21.81 7.43
C GLN A 20 -0.36 21.37 6.76
N GLU A 21 0.78 21.85 7.27
CA GLU A 21 2.11 21.54 6.76
C GLU A 21 2.20 20.02 6.66
N LYS A 22 2.42 19.53 5.44
CA LYS A 22 2.55 18.10 5.20
C LYS A 22 3.73 17.63 6.03
N ALA A 23 3.50 16.59 6.84
CA ALA A 23 4.59 15.92 7.56
C ALA A 23 5.56 15.33 6.52
N VAL A 24 6.60 16.07 6.18
CA VAL A 24 7.64 15.62 5.25
C VAL A 24 8.71 14.92 6.09
N PRO A 25 9.05 13.66 5.79
CA PRO A 25 10.12 12.97 6.50
C PRO A 25 11.48 13.59 6.14
N VAL A 26 12.31 13.84 7.16
CA VAL A 26 13.66 14.38 7.02
C VAL A 26 14.66 13.33 7.50
N VAL A 27 15.65 13.01 6.67
CA VAL A 27 16.66 11.98 6.99
C VAL A 27 17.41 12.37 8.28
N GLY A 28 17.55 11.41 9.20
CA GLY A 28 18.17 11.56 10.51
C GLY A 28 17.22 12.03 11.61
N GLU A 29 16.04 12.57 11.28
CA GLU A 29 15.04 12.99 12.26
C GLU A 29 14.08 11.86 12.63
N THR A 30 13.55 11.92 13.84
CA THR A 30 12.49 11.02 14.30
C THR A 30 11.21 11.29 13.55
N TYR A 31 10.63 10.22 13.00
CA TYR A 31 9.40 10.29 12.22
C TYR A 31 8.38 9.29 12.75
N GLY A 32 7.59 9.72 13.74
CA GLY A 32 6.65 8.88 14.45
C GLY A 32 7.28 8.11 15.61
N LYS A 33 6.58 7.08 16.08
CA LYS A 33 7.02 6.29 17.23
C LYS A 33 6.50 4.86 17.12
N GLN A 34 7.40 3.91 17.26
CA GLN A 34 7.08 2.50 17.43
C GLN A 34 6.78 2.18 18.89
N SER A 35 5.85 1.27 19.13
CA SER A 35 5.55 0.74 20.45
C SER A 35 5.21 -0.76 20.38
N SER A 36 5.69 -1.53 21.35
CA SER A 36 5.44 -2.96 21.45
C SER A 36 5.61 -3.41 22.90
N SER A 37 4.65 -4.17 23.41
CA SER A 37 4.78 -4.84 24.71
C SER A 37 5.78 -6.00 24.71
N LEU A 38 6.18 -6.48 23.52
CA LEU A 38 7.13 -7.58 23.31
C LEU A 38 8.53 -7.08 22.89
N GLY A 39 8.77 -5.76 22.90
CA GLY A 39 10.05 -5.19 22.48
C GLY A 39 10.33 -5.31 20.99
N ILE A 40 9.30 -5.45 20.16
CA ILE A 40 9.45 -5.51 18.70
C ILE A 40 9.79 -4.12 18.19
N GLN A 41 10.82 -4.05 17.33
CA GLN A 41 11.21 -2.86 16.57
C GLN A 41 11.42 -3.27 15.11
N HIS A 42 10.91 -2.48 14.18
CA HIS A 42 11.04 -2.73 12.75
C HIS A 42 11.83 -1.63 12.05
N GLU A 43 12.67 -2.02 11.08
CA GLU A 43 13.05 -1.15 9.98
C GLU A 43 12.09 -1.41 8.82
N PHE A 44 11.42 -0.38 8.31
CA PHE A 44 10.38 -0.55 7.30
C PHE A 44 10.25 0.62 6.33
N LEU A 45 9.95 0.31 5.08
CA LEU A 45 9.56 1.27 4.06
C LEU A 45 8.04 1.49 4.12
N ILE A 46 7.60 2.74 4.12
CA ILE A 46 6.21 3.12 3.86
C ILE A 46 6.10 3.78 2.50
N THR A 47 5.01 3.50 1.80
CA THR A 47 4.63 4.17 0.55
C THR A 47 3.22 4.73 0.65
N GLY A 48 2.95 5.79 -0.12
CA GLY A 48 1.66 6.48 -0.06
C GLY A 48 1.83 7.97 -0.27
N ARG A 49 1.27 8.77 0.63
CA ARG A 49 1.45 10.25 0.61
C ARG A 49 2.89 10.66 0.89
N VAL A 50 3.61 9.82 1.57
CA VAL A 50 5.06 9.89 1.76
C VAL A 50 5.70 8.58 1.31
N THR A 51 6.97 8.62 0.95
CA THR A 51 7.80 7.46 0.63
C THR A 51 9.05 7.56 1.49
N ALA A 52 9.12 6.77 2.55
CA ALA A 52 10.22 6.84 3.51
C ALA A 52 10.57 5.46 4.08
N LEU A 53 11.87 5.24 4.29
CA LEU A 53 12.39 4.13 5.07
C LEU A 53 12.66 4.62 6.48
N ILE A 54 12.10 3.96 7.47
CA ILE A 54 12.15 4.31 8.89
C ILE A 54 12.91 3.20 9.61
N GLY A 55 13.86 3.60 10.45
CA GLY A 55 14.70 2.70 11.23
C GLY A 55 14.02 2.16 12.48
N GLU A 56 14.63 1.15 13.08
CA GLU A 56 14.22 0.58 14.37
C GLU A 56 14.29 1.61 15.52
N ASP A 57 15.02 2.70 15.34
CA ASP A 57 15.16 3.84 16.26
C ASP A 57 14.18 5.01 15.96
N ASP A 58 13.16 4.75 15.14
CA ASP A 58 12.17 5.72 14.67
C ASP A 58 12.71 6.84 13.76
N LYS A 59 13.97 6.81 13.39
CA LYS A 59 14.55 7.83 12.50
C LYS A 59 14.34 7.49 11.04
N VAL A 60 14.19 8.53 10.23
CA VAL A 60 14.20 8.40 8.76
C VAL A 60 15.59 8.04 8.27
N ILE A 61 15.71 6.86 7.66
CA ILE A 61 16.95 6.40 7.01
C ILE A 61 17.06 6.95 5.58
N TRP A 62 15.93 7.03 4.89
CA TRP A 62 15.87 7.47 3.50
C TRP A 62 14.45 7.97 3.16
N THR A 63 14.35 8.89 2.21
CA THR A 63 13.08 9.41 1.70
C THR A 63 13.16 9.77 0.22
N ALA A 64 12.03 9.73 -0.47
CA ALA A 64 11.87 10.24 -1.83
C ALA A 64 10.90 11.43 -1.87
N PRO A 65 11.09 12.40 -2.80
CA PRO A 65 10.21 13.56 -2.95
C PRO A 65 8.87 13.23 -3.60
N HIS A 66 8.54 11.95 -3.79
CA HIS A 66 7.39 11.47 -4.53
C HIS A 66 6.36 10.81 -3.63
N ARG A 67 5.08 11.02 -3.96
CA ARG A 67 4.01 10.13 -3.52
C ARG A 67 4.11 8.83 -4.30
N SER A 68 3.88 7.72 -3.63
CA SER A 68 3.98 6.39 -4.22
C SER A 68 2.76 5.52 -3.90
N ARG A 69 2.67 4.37 -4.57
CA ARG A 69 1.60 3.40 -4.30
C ARG A 69 2.15 2.10 -3.77
N ASP A 70 2.96 1.43 -4.55
CA ASP A 70 3.62 0.19 -4.21
C ASP A 70 5.12 0.42 -4.11
N GLY A 71 5.84 -0.32 -3.27
CA GLY A 71 7.28 -0.15 -3.15
C GLY A 71 7.97 -1.21 -2.32
N PHE A 72 9.25 -1.41 -2.65
CA PHE A 72 10.11 -2.43 -2.06
C PHE A 72 11.51 -1.89 -1.80
N VAL A 73 12.10 -2.30 -0.69
CA VAL A 73 13.55 -2.30 -0.54
C VAL A 73 14.06 -3.57 -1.22
N LEU A 74 14.92 -3.42 -2.22
CA LEU A 74 15.48 -4.52 -2.99
C LEU A 74 16.67 -5.17 -2.26
N GLY A 75 17.04 -6.38 -2.68
CA GLY A 75 18.15 -7.11 -2.07
C GLY A 75 19.52 -6.40 -2.16
N ASN A 76 19.71 -5.49 -3.12
CA ASN A 76 20.90 -4.62 -3.23
C ASN A 76 20.79 -3.35 -2.39
N GLY A 77 19.72 -3.18 -1.61
CA GLY A 77 19.46 -2.01 -0.78
C GLY A 77 18.77 -0.84 -1.49
N ASN A 78 18.63 -0.87 -2.81
CA ASN A 78 17.90 0.15 -3.55
C ASN A 78 16.40 0.11 -3.22
N ILE A 79 15.71 1.20 -3.55
CA ILE A 79 14.27 1.32 -3.29
C ILE A 79 13.54 1.48 -4.61
N LEU A 80 12.72 0.48 -4.95
CA LEU A 80 11.82 0.48 -6.10
C LEU A 80 10.41 0.87 -5.64
N PHE A 81 9.77 1.80 -6.35
CA PHE A 81 8.37 2.15 -6.08
C PHE A 81 7.66 2.66 -7.35
N SER A 82 6.34 2.56 -7.35
CA SER A 82 5.50 3.21 -8.36
C SER A 82 4.95 4.53 -7.84
N THR A 83 5.03 5.57 -8.68
CA THR A 83 4.20 6.77 -8.56
C THR A 83 2.89 6.56 -9.32
N GLY A 84 2.07 7.56 -9.51
CA GLY A 84 0.92 7.42 -10.43
C GLY A 84 1.30 7.43 -11.92
N LYS A 85 2.55 7.79 -12.28
CA LYS A 85 3.00 8.01 -13.66
C LYS A 85 4.29 7.31 -14.03
N GLU A 86 5.08 6.92 -13.06
CA GLU A 86 6.40 6.31 -13.27
C GLU A 86 6.65 5.18 -12.25
N ALA A 87 7.45 4.20 -12.64
CA ALA A 87 8.15 3.34 -11.69
C ALA A 87 9.61 3.77 -11.65
N LEU A 88 10.14 3.90 -10.43
CA LEU A 88 11.47 4.43 -10.18
C LEU A 88 12.22 3.52 -9.21
N GLU A 89 13.51 3.27 -9.50
CA GLU A 89 14.43 2.67 -8.54
C GLU A 89 15.49 3.70 -8.17
N TYR A 90 15.62 3.95 -6.87
CA TYR A 90 16.61 4.85 -6.29
C TYR A 90 17.69 4.08 -5.56
N THR A 91 18.94 4.52 -5.67
CA THR A 91 19.99 4.14 -4.71
C THR A 91 19.73 4.83 -3.37
N ARG A 92 20.47 4.43 -2.33
CA ARG A 92 20.38 5.09 -1.01
C ARG A 92 20.90 6.53 -1.05
N GLU A 93 21.80 6.85 -1.98
CA GLU A 93 22.35 8.19 -2.20
C GLU A 93 21.40 9.09 -3.02
N GLY A 94 20.21 8.58 -3.39
CA GLY A 94 19.20 9.36 -4.09
C GLY A 94 19.37 9.40 -5.62
N LYS A 95 20.21 8.55 -6.22
CA LYS A 95 20.36 8.44 -7.67
C LYS A 95 19.29 7.52 -8.25
N VAL A 96 18.59 7.95 -9.31
CA VAL A 96 17.68 7.10 -10.09
C VAL A 96 18.49 6.19 -11.02
N VAL A 97 18.33 4.87 -10.84
CA VAL A 97 19.04 3.84 -11.63
C VAL A 97 18.12 3.02 -12.53
N PHE A 98 16.81 3.12 -12.32
CA PHE A 98 15.79 2.55 -13.22
C PHE A 98 14.61 3.51 -13.30
N ARG A 99 14.01 3.59 -14.50
CA ARG A 99 12.80 4.38 -14.75
C ARG A 99 11.95 3.72 -15.83
N TYR A 100 10.65 3.61 -15.54
CA TYR A 100 9.62 3.33 -16.54
C TYR A 100 8.58 4.44 -16.51
N LYS A 101 8.17 4.94 -17.68
CA LYS A 101 7.10 5.94 -17.81
C LYS A 101 5.84 5.26 -18.30
N LEU A 102 4.71 5.61 -17.66
CA LEU A 102 3.38 5.16 -18.05
C LEU A 102 3.11 5.43 -19.54
N ASP A 103 2.56 4.44 -20.22
CA ASP A 103 2.05 4.62 -21.60
C ASP A 103 0.94 5.70 -21.60
N PRO A 104 1.01 6.71 -22.51
CA PRO A 104 0.03 7.78 -22.58
C PRO A 104 -1.42 7.34 -22.80
N VAL A 105 -1.65 6.14 -23.36
CA VAL A 105 -3.00 5.57 -23.52
C VAL A 105 -3.66 5.26 -22.19
N ASN A 106 -2.85 5.03 -21.15
CA ASN A 106 -3.31 4.72 -19.80
C ASN A 106 -3.23 5.97 -18.87
N LYS A 107 -3.87 5.89 -17.71
CA LYS A 107 -4.01 7.01 -16.78
C LYS A 107 -3.15 6.88 -15.53
N GLU A 108 -2.94 5.68 -15.04
CA GLU A 108 -2.24 5.44 -13.76
C GLU A 108 -1.39 4.18 -13.80
N LEU A 109 -0.24 4.24 -13.12
CA LEU A 109 0.60 3.11 -12.78
C LEU A 109 0.28 2.65 -11.35
N GLY A 110 0.02 1.36 -11.16
CA GLY A 110 -0.44 0.81 -9.87
C GLY A 110 0.62 0.10 -9.06
N THR A 111 1.36 -0.78 -9.68
CA THR A 111 2.31 -1.73 -9.06
C THR A 111 3.71 -1.53 -9.57
N ALA A 112 4.72 -1.79 -8.76
CA ALA A 112 6.11 -1.96 -9.19
C ALA A 112 6.79 -3.02 -8.31
N VAL A 113 7.06 -4.20 -8.90
CA VAL A 113 7.66 -5.35 -8.21
C VAL A 113 8.85 -5.85 -8.99
N ARG A 114 10.03 -5.94 -8.38
CA ARG A 114 11.18 -6.60 -8.98
C ARG A 114 11.02 -8.11 -8.86
N LEU A 115 11.01 -8.79 -10.00
CA LEU A 115 10.92 -10.24 -10.09
C LEU A 115 12.31 -10.89 -9.92
N SER A 116 12.32 -12.16 -9.53
CA SER A 116 13.57 -12.94 -9.44
C SER A 116 14.34 -13.05 -10.77
N SER A 117 13.64 -12.92 -11.89
CA SER A 117 14.23 -12.85 -13.23
C SER A 117 15.01 -11.54 -13.52
N GLY A 118 14.99 -10.57 -12.61
CA GLY A 118 15.52 -9.21 -12.80
C GLY A 118 14.58 -8.25 -13.53
N ARG A 119 13.46 -8.74 -14.09
CA ARG A 119 12.42 -7.90 -14.71
C ARG A 119 11.62 -7.17 -13.65
N THR A 120 10.92 -6.11 -14.04
CA THR A 120 9.99 -5.38 -13.16
C THR A 120 8.57 -5.60 -13.64
N LEU A 121 7.71 -6.14 -12.78
CA LEU A 121 6.27 -6.22 -12.99
C LEU A 121 5.65 -4.86 -12.70
N LEU A 122 4.84 -4.37 -13.63
CA LEU A 122 4.09 -3.12 -13.55
C LEU A 122 2.63 -3.36 -13.93
N VAL A 123 1.73 -2.53 -13.38
CA VAL A 123 0.31 -2.52 -13.76
C VAL A 123 -0.05 -1.14 -14.27
N GLU A 124 -0.48 -1.06 -15.49
CA GLU A 124 -1.07 0.14 -16.08
C GLU A 124 -2.59 0.06 -16.04
N ARG A 125 -3.22 1.16 -15.65
CA ARG A 125 -4.67 1.31 -15.53
C ARG A 125 -5.16 2.46 -16.40
N GLY A 126 -6.29 2.28 -17.04
CA GLY A 126 -6.85 3.30 -17.93
C GLY A 126 -7.68 2.70 -19.04
N LEU A 127 -7.47 3.19 -20.26
CA LEU A 127 -8.23 2.75 -21.44
C LEU A 127 -7.81 1.36 -21.90
N LYS A 128 -6.51 1.01 -21.75
CA LYS A 128 -5.96 -0.31 -22.07
C LYS A 128 -5.25 -0.89 -20.85
N PRO A 129 -6.01 -1.31 -19.82
CA PRO A 129 -5.39 -1.81 -18.60
C PRO A 129 -4.66 -3.13 -18.86
N ARG A 130 -3.44 -3.24 -18.30
CA ARG A 130 -2.56 -4.38 -18.53
C ARG A 130 -1.54 -4.57 -17.43
N LEU A 131 -1.09 -5.80 -17.26
CA LEU A 131 0.16 -6.13 -16.61
C LEU A 131 1.27 -6.12 -17.66
N ILE A 132 2.42 -5.60 -17.32
CA ILE A 132 3.62 -5.65 -18.15
C ILE A 132 4.82 -6.08 -17.33
N GLU A 133 5.72 -6.85 -17.94
CA GLU A 133 7.06 -7.06 -17.43
C GLU A 133 8.03 -6.27 -18.30
N VAL A 134 8.87 -5.47 -17.66
CA VAL A 134 9.89 -4.70 -18.36
C VAL A 134 11.29 -5.15 -17.94
N ASP A 135 12.26 -5.03 -18.85
CA ASP A 135 13.67 -5.29 -18.56
C ASP A 135 14.33 -4.14 -17.77
N SER A 136 15.63 -4.24 -17.51
CA SER A 136 16.40 -3.22 -16.77
C SER A 136 16.51 -1.88 -17.52
N ALA A 137 16.27 -1.84 -18.82
CA ALA A 137 16.23 -0.63 -19.64
C ALA A 137 14.82 -0.02 -19.71
N GLY A 138 13.82 -0.68 -19.09
CA GLY A 138 12.41 -0.24 -19.13
C GLY A 138 11.68 -0.65 -20.41
N LYS A 139 12.24 -1.55 -21.25
CA LYS A 139 11.58 -2.07 -22.43
C LYS A 139 10.59 -3.17 -22.05
N ILE A 140 9.37 -3.12 -22.58
CA ILE A 140 8.35 -4.15 -22.38
C ILE A 140 8.82 -5.46 -23.01
N VAL A 141 8.83 -6.53 -22.23
CA VAL A 141 9.21 -7.90 -22.65
C VAL A 141 8.04 -8.88 -22.58
N SER A 142 7.00 -8.56 -21.81
CA SER A 142 5.73 -9.29 -21.84
C SER A 142 4.57 -8.37 -21.46
N GLU A 143 3.39 -8.71 -21.97
CA GLU A 143 2.15 -7.99 -21.72
C GLU A 143 1.01 -8.99 -21.48
N THR A 144 0.19 -8.72 -20.47
CA THR A 144 -1.00 -9.49 -20.13
C THR A 144 -2.18 -8.52 -20.06
N PRO A 145 -3.18 -8.62 -20.95
CA PRO A 145 -4.33 -7.75 -20.93
C PRO A 145 -5.18 -8.01 -19.69
N LEU A 146 -5.68 -6.93 -19.07
CA LEU A 146 -6.61 -7.01 -17.95
C LEU A 146 -8.03 -6.71 -18.43
N LYS A 147 -9.01 -7.37 -17.81
CA LYS A 147 -10.44 -7.12 -18.03
C LYS A 147 -10.99 -6.40 -16.78
N PRO A 148 -11.02 -5.07 -16.77
CA PRO A 148 -11.49 -4.32 -15.61
C PRO A 148 -13.02 -4.41 -15.47
N ASP A 149 -13.48 -4.20 -14.25
CA ASP A 149 -14.92 -4.20 -13.93
C ASP A 149 -15.50 -2.78 -13.93
N THR A 150 -14.72 -1.77 -14.36
CA THR A 150 -15.10 -0.36 -14.42
C THR A 150 -14.20 0.42 -15.38
N ASP A 151 -14.74 1.48 -15.99
CA ASP A 151 -13.99 2.44 -16.82
C ASP A 151 -13.25 3.48 -15.99
N ASN A 152 -13.54 3.60 -14.69
CA ASN A 152 -12.80 4.48 -13.80
C ASN A 152 -11.41 3.88 -13.52
N ALA A 153 -10.39 4.40 -14.21
CA ALA A 153 -9.00 3.93 -14.10
C ALA A 153 -8.52 3.82 -12.64
N HIS A 154 -8.90 4.80 -11.81
CA HIS A 154 -8.52 4.80 -10.40
C HIS A 154 -9.11 3.63 -9.62
N MET A 155 -10.27 3.12 -10.03
CA MET A 155 -11.03 2.09 -9.34
C MET A 155 -10.89 0.70 -10.00
N GLN A 156 -10.03 0.55 -11.01
CA GLN A 156 -9.84 -0.74 -11.71
C GLN A 156 -9.14 -1.76 -10.81
N THR A 157 -7.83 -1.67 -10.68
CA THR A 157 -7.00 -2.67 -9.98
C THR A 157 -6.08 -2.04 -8.93
N ARG A 158 -5.46 -2.87 -8.08
CA ARG A 158 -4.47 -2.43 -7.09
C ARG A 158 -3.21 -3.32 -7.15
N MET A 159 -2.61 -3.62 -6.02
CA MET A 159 -1.30 -4.26 -5.87
C MET A 159 -1.29 -5.67 -6.45
N ALA A 160 -0.95 -5.81 -7.73
CA ALA A 160 -0.80 -7.10 -8.37
C ALA A 160 0.51 -7.78 -8.00
N ARG A 161 0.52 -9.11 -7.99
CA ARG A 161 1.69 -9.94 -7.69
C ARG A 161 1.83 -11.07 -8.70
N LYS A 162 3.07 -11.41 -9.09
CA LYS A 162 3.36 -12.61 -9.88
C LYS A 162 3.50 -13.81 -8.95
N LEU A 163 2.85 -14.91 -9.31
CA LEU A 163 2.91 -16.17 -8.57
C LEU A 163 4.07 -17.03 -9.10
N GLU A 164 4.48 -18.01 -8.31
CA GLU A 164 5.50 -19.01 -8.69
C GLU A 164 5.06 -19.85 -9.90
N SER A 165 3.75 -20.06 -10.08
CA SER A 165 3.17 -20.70 -11.26
C SER A 165 3.38 -19.93 -12.57
N GLY A 166 3.82 -18.65 -12.49
CA GLY A 166 3.88 -17.73 -13.61
C GLY A 166 2.61 -16.90 -13.81
N ASN A 167 1.51 -17.23 -13.15
CA ASN A 167 0.26 -16.46 -13.14
C ASN A 167 0.40 -15.15 -12.37
N TYR A 168 -0.60 -14.29 -12.48
CA TYR A 168 -0.68 -13.02 -11.77
C TYR A 168 -1.91 -12.95 -10.88
N LEU A 169 -1.74 -12.56 -9.64
CA LEU A 169 -2.80 -12.31 -8.69
C LEU A 169 -3.13 -10.81 -8.69
N VAL A 170 -4.36 -10.46 -9.05
CA VAL A 170 -4.75 -9.07 -9.31
C VAL A 170 -6.01 -8.69 -8.54
N PRO A 171 -5.93 -7.77 -7.54
CA PRO A 171 -7.10 -7.22 -6.89
C PRO A 171 -7.87 -6.28 -7.82
N HIS A 172 -9.16 -6.50 -7.98
CA HIS A 172 -10.12 -5.68 -8.72
C HIS A 172 -11.06 -4.96 -7.75
N LEU A 173 -10.90 -3.65 -7.57
CA LEU A 173 -11.64 -2.93 -6.53
C LEU A 173 -13.15 -3.03 -6.73
N LEU A 174 -13.68 -2.41 -7.79
CA LEU A 174 -15.13 -2.43 -8.07
C LEU A 174 -15.62 -3.75 -8.66
N GLY A 175 -14.70 -4.66 -8.98
CA GLY A 175 -14.99 -6.06 -9.25
C GLY A 175 -15.31 -6.84 -7.99
N PHE A 176 -14.96 -6.31 -6.79
CA PHE A 176 -15.06 -7.00 -5.52
C PHE A 176 -14.47 -8.41 -5.57
N ALA A 177 -13.31 -8.51 -6.19
CA ALA A 177 -12.67 -9.80 -6.42
C ALA A 177 -11.15 -9.67 -6.53
N VAL A 178 -10.46 -10.72 -6.11
CA VAL A 178 -9.09 -10.97 -6.53
C VAL A 178 -9.13 -12.01 -7.64
N LYS A 179 -8.56 -11.69 -8.80
CA LYS A 179 -8.53 -12.58 -9.96
C LYS A 179 -7.12 -13.10 -10.20
N GLU A 180 -7.00 -14.38 -10.52
CA GLU A 180 -5.75 -14.99 -10.96
C GLU A 180 -5.76 -15.09 -12.48
N TYR A 181 -4.78 -14.46 -13.12
CA TYR A 181 -4.64 -14.39 -14.57
C TYR A 181 -3.47 -15.25 -15.04
N GLN A 182 -3.67 -15.99 -16.12
CA GLN A 182 -2.58 -16.53 -16.92
C GLN A 182 -1.89 -15.41 -17.72
N PRO A 183 -0.67 -15.65 -18.25
CA PRO A 183 0.05 -14.65 -19.04
C PRO A 183 -0.68 -14.18 -20.31
N ASP A 184 -1.60 -14.98 -20.85
CA ASP A 184 -2.44 -14.63 -22.00
C ASP A 184 -3.68 -13.77 -21.67
N GLY A 185 -3.91 -13.47 -20.38
CA GLY A 185 -5.05 -12.69 -19.90
C GLY A 185 -6.29 -13.55 -19.56
N THR A 186 -6.19 -14.88 -19.61
CA THR A 186 -7.25 -15.78 -19.16
C THR A 186 -7.36 -15.76 -17.65
N VAL A 187 -8.58 -15.54 -17.12
CA VAL A 187 -8.85 -15.65 -15.69
C VAL A 187 -9.12 -17.10 -15.33
N VAL A 188 -8.28 -17.68 -14.48
CA VAL A 188 -8.37 -19.10 -14.07
C VAL A 188 -8.94 -19.27 -12.67
N LYS A 189 -8.94 -18.20 -11.85
CA LYS A 189 -9.49 -18.21 -10.50
C LYS A 189 -10.02 -16.84 -10.10
N THR A 190 -11.08 -16.85 -9.28
CA THR A 190 -11.67 -15.63 -8.72
C THR A 190 -12.02 -15.83 -7.25
N PHE A 191 -11.49 -14.97 -6.38
CA PHE A 191 -11.83 -14.90 -4.97
C PHE A 191 -12.78 -13.71 -4.78
N ARG A 192 -14.06 -13.97 -4.45
CA ARG A 192 -15.07 -12.93 -4.22
C ARG A 192 -14.88 -12.30 -2.84
N THR A 193 -14.98 -10.98 -2.77
CA THR A 193 -14.89 -10.24 -1.49
C THR A 193 -16.21 -9.61 -1.05
N ASP A 194 -17.21 -9.53 -1.93
CA ASP A 194 -18.58 -9.05 -1.64
C ASP A 194 -19.45 -10.16 -1.04
N LEU A 195 -18.98 -10.77 0.04
CA LEU A 195 -19.70 -11.89 0.67
C LEU A 195 -20.93 -11.40 1.44
N GLU A 196 -22.05 -12.09 1.26
CA GLU A 196 -23.34 -11.77 1.92
C GLU A 196 -23.21 -11.69 3.45
N LYS A 197 -22.44 -12.59 4.06
CA LYS A 197 -22.18 -12.56 5.51
C LYS A 197 -21.51 -11.27 6.01
N TRP A 198 -21.01 -10.42 5.11
CA TRP A 198 -20.38 -9.12 5.41
C TRP A 198 -21.20 -7.95 4.90
N GLY A 199 -22.39 -8.17 4.33
CA GLY A 199 -23.27 -7.17 3.77
C GLY A 199 -23.13 -6.98 2.26
N GLY A 200 -22.58 -7.97 1.55
CA GLY A 200 -22.46 -7.95 0.10
C GLY A 200 -21.67 -6.75 -0.44
N ARG A 201 -22.12 -6.19 -1.54
CA ARG A 201 -21.44 -5.03 -2.19
C ARG A 201 -21.56 -3.73 -1.38
N ASP A 202 -22.58 -3.57 -0.55
CA ASP A 202 -22.80 -2.38 0.27
C ASP A 202 -21.79 -2.26 1.41
N ALA A 203 -21.13 -3.35 1.77
CA ALA A 203 -20.03 -3.36 2.74
C ALA A 203 -18.72 -2.77 2.19
N HIS A 204 -18.65 -2.45 0.89
CA HIS A 204 -17.50 -1.88 0.20
C HIS A 204 -16.18 -2.64 0.49
N THR A 205 -16.24 -3.96 0.54
CA THR A 205 -15.11 -4.85 0.81
C THR A 205 -14.16 -4.95 -0.40
N TRP A 206 -13.59 -3.80 -0.79
CA TRP A 206 -12.76 -3.66 -1.98
C TRP A 206 -11.37 -4.27 -1.72
N PRO A 207 -10.92 -5.27 -2.53
CA PRO A 207 -9.59 -5.84 -2.37
C PRO A 207 -8.52 -4.85 -2.82
N PHE A 208 -7.55 -4.58 -1.95
CA PHE A 208 -6.46 -3.64 -2.24
C PHE A 208 -5.13 -4.36 -2.48
N THR A 209 -4.69 -5.18 -1.56
CA THR A 209 -3.51 -6.03 -1.68
C THR A 209 -3.93 -7.49 -1.56
N ALA A 210 -3.36 -8.35 -2.40
CA ALA A 210 -3.55 -9.80 -2.34
C ALA A 210 -2.21 -10.50 -2.46
N VAL A 211 -1.94 -11.44 -1.56
CA VAL A 211 -0.68 -12.17 -1.46
C VAL A 211 -0.96 -13.66 -1.36
N ARG A 212 -0.31 -14.47 -2.20
CA ARG A 212 -0.31 -15.93 -2.05
C ARG A 212 0.67 -16.31 -0.95
N LEU A 213 0.17 -17.04 0.05
CA LEU A 213 0.94 -17.56 1.18
C LEU A 213 1.55 -18.93 0.84
N ASP A 214 2.57 -19.34 1.60
CA ASP A 214 3.28 -20.60 1.39
C ASP A 214 2.40 -21.85 1.59
N ASN A 215 1.34 -21.75 2.39
CA ASN A 215 0.34 -22.79 2.59
C ASN A 215 -0.68 -22.88 1.43
N GLY A 216 -0.53 -22.07 0.38
CA GLY A 216 -1.44 -22.02 -0.76
C GLY A 216 -2.65 -21.08 -0.58
N ASN A 217 -2.88 -20.57 0.63
CA ASN A 217 -3.96 -19.61 0.90
C ASN A 217 -3.67 -18.24 0.28
N THR A 218 -4.70 -17.43 0.12
CA THR A 218 -4.59 -16.06 -0.39
C THR A 218 -5.02 -15.06 0.67
N TYR A 219 -4.06 -14.28 1.18
CA TYR A 219 -4.29 -13.16 2.09
C TYR A 219 -4.71 -11.93 1.31
N VAL A 220 -5.75 -11.20 1.78
CA VAL A 220 -6.30 -10.02 1.11
C VAL A 220 -6.65 -8.93 2.12
N ASN A 221 -6.22 -7.69 1.86
CA ASN A 221 -6.69 -6.50 2.56
C ASN A 221 -7.93 -5.94 1.87
N LEU A 222 -9.01 -5.74 2.64
CA LEU A 222 -10.29 -5.21 2.16
C LEU A 222 -10.44 -3.76 2.64
N THR A 223 -9.98 -2.82 1.82
CA THR A 223 -10.14 -1.38 2.10
C THR A 223 -11.63 -0.99 2.10
N HIS A 224 -11.98 0.09 2.81
CA HIS A 224 -13.35 0.48 3.15
C HIS A 224 -14.15 -0.56 3.95
N GLY A 225 -14.04 -1.84 3.63
CA GLY A 225 -14.63 -2.93 4.44
C GLY A 225 -13.96 -3.12 5.81
N ASN A 226 -12.88 -2.41 6.09
CA ASN A 226 -12.13 -2.44 7.36
C ASN A 226 -11.88 -3.85 7.87
N ARG A 227 -11.32 -4.69 6.98
CA ARG A 227 -11.10 -6.11 7.24
C ARG A 227 -9.89 -6.63 6.46
N ILE A 228 -9.27 -7.67 7.00
CA ILE A 228 -8.35 -8.52 6.26
C ILE A 228 -8.89 -9.94 6.26
N VAL A 229 -8.59 -10.69 5.22
CA VAL A 229 -9.15 -12.03 5.03
C VAL A 229 -8.11 -12.97 4.42
N GLU A 230 -8.22 -14.25 4.76
CA GLU A 230 -7.46 -15.33 4.13
C GLU A 230 -8.45 -16.33 3.52
N PHE A 231 -8.28 -16.59 2.23
CA PHE A 231 -9.02 -17.57 1.47
C PHE A 231 -8.16 -18.81 1.27
N ASP A 232 -8.75 -20.00 1.38
CA ASP A 232 -8.10 -21.23 0.93
C ASP A 232 -8.04 -21.32 -0.60
N ALA A 233 -7.49 -22.46 -1.07
CA ALA A 233 -7.37 -22.71 -2.49
C ALA A 233 -8.73 -22.77 -3.22
N ASP A 234 -9.83 -23.10 -2.55
CA ASP A 234 -11.17 -23.17 -3.11
C ASP A 234 -11.95 -21.84 -3.04
N GLY A 235 -11.33 -20.81 -2.44
CA GLY A 235 -11.94 -19.48 -2.27
C GLY A 235 -12.84 -19.37 -1.04
N LYS A 236 -12.78 -20.34 -0.12
CA LYS A 236 -13.48 -20.28 1.15
C LYS A 236 -12.66 -19.44 2.15
N VAL A 237 -13.34 -18.60 2.92
CA VAL A 237 -12.72 -17.83 4.00
C VAL A 237 -12.34 -18.79 5.15
N VAL A 238 -11.05 -18.88 5.42
CA VAL A 238 -10.48 -19.70 6.51
C VAL A 238 -10.04 -18.88 7.71
N TRP A 239 -9.78 -17.59 7.52
CA TRP A 239 -9.43 -16.66 8.59
C TRP A 239 -9.80 -15.23 8.18
N TYR A 240 -10.18 -14.40 9.13
CA TYR A 240 -10.37 -12.96 8.91
C TYR A 240 -10.19 -12.18 10.22
N VAL A 241 -9.92 -10.89 10.09
CA VAL A 241 -9.86 -9.93 11.20
C VAL A 241 -10.66 -8.70 10.84
N ASP A 242 -11.44 -8.18 11.75
CA ASP A 242 -12.18 -6.93 11.62
C ASP A 242 -11.89 -5.97 12.80
N ASN A 243 -12.54 -4.82 12.83
CA ASN A 243 -12.32 -3.80 13.86
C ASN A 243 -12.66 -4.25 15.28
N LYS A 244 -13.53 -5.24 15.45
CA LYS A 244 -13.88 -5.78 16.78
C LYS A 244 -12.70 -6.55 17.37
N ASP A 245 -11.97 -7.27 16.53
CA ASP A 245 -10.82 -8.05 16.94
C ASP A 245 -9.62 -7.16 17.37
N VAL A 246 -9.47 -5.98 16.74
CA VAL A 246 -8.27 -5.12 16.90
C VAL A 246 -8.58 -3.75 17.54
N GLY A 247 -9.69 -3.62 18.25
CA GLY A 247 -10.04 -2.41 19.00
C GLY A 247 -10.17 -1.15 18.11
N GLY A 248 -10.76 -1.27 16.91
CA GLY A 248 -11.05 -0.15 16.03
C GLY A 248 -9.84 0.40 15.25
N ARG A 249 -8.75 -0.34 15.12
CA ARG A 249 -7.50 0.12 14.46
C ARG A 249 -7.60 0.23 12.95
N PHE A 250 -8.50 -0.49 12.31
CA PHE A 250 -8.71 -0.35 10.87
C PHE A 250 -9.39 0.97 10.51
N ALA A 251 -8.83 1.63 9.52
CA ALA A 251 -9.41 2.72 8.78
C ALA A 251 -8.82 2.63 7.37
N ASP A 252 -9.53 1.97 6.46
CA ASP A 252 -9.09 1.66 5.10
C ASP A 252 -7.76 0.88 5.06
N PRO A 253 -7.70 -0.40 5.51
CA PRO A 253 -6.50 -1.22 5.37
C PRO A 253 -6.17 -1.40 3.89
N CYS A 254 -4.96 -1.01 3.49
CA CYS A 254 -4.50 -1.07 2.11
C CYS A 254 -3.44 -2.16 1.92
N GLY A 255 -2.21 -1.86 2.25
CA GLY A 255 -1.10 -2.79 2.16
C GLY A 255 -0.87 -3.61 3.42
N GLY A 256 -0.06 -4.62 3.29
CA GLY A 256 0.34 -5.44 4.42
C GLY A 256 1.32 -6.52 4.03
N GLN A 257 2.00 -7.05 5.03
CA GLN A 257 3.01 -8.09 4.88
C GLN A 257 2.77 -9.22 5.87
N ARG A 258 2.81 -10.46 5.39
CA ARG A 258 2.90 -11.62 6.25
C ARG A 258 4.37 -11.86 6.59
N LEU A 259 4.71 -11.86 7.87
CA LEU A 259 6.05 -12.14 8.36
C LEU A 259 6.31 -13.65 8.50
N GLU A 260 7.60 -14.03 8.56
CA GLU A 260 8.02 -15.43 8.68
C GLU A 260 7.51 -16.12 9.96
N ASN A 261 7.26 -15.35 11.03
CA ASN A 261 6.68 -15.85 12.28
C ASN A 261 5.16 -16.06 12.22
N GLY A 262 4.53 -15.81 11.07
CA GLY A 262 3.09 -15.92 10.87
C GLY A 262 2.30 -14.65 11.23
N ASN A 263 2.93 -13.63 11.82
CA ASN A 263 2.29 -12.36 12.12
C ASN A 263 2.00 -11.57 10.83
N THR A 264 1.04 -10.68 10.91
CA THR A 264 0.66 -9.80 9.79
C THR A 264 0.84 -8.35 10.18
N VAL A 265 1.64 -7.62 9.40
CA VAL A 265 1.77 -6.16 9.49
C VAL A 265 0.80 -5.53 8.51
N ILE A 266 0.02 -4.54 8.95
CA ILE A 266 -1.04 -3.90 8.17
C ILE A 266 -0.86 -2.38 8.22
N CYS A 267 -0.90 -1.71 7.07
CA CYS A 267 -1.00 -0.26 7.03
C CYS A 267 -2.46 0.18 6.80
N VAL A 268 -2.82 1.33 7.39
CA VAL A 268 -4.17 1.88 7.32
C VAL A 268 -4.14 3.27 6.68
N TYR A 269 -4.77 3.36 5.50
CA TYR A 269 -4.73 4.57 4.67
C TYR A 269 -5.52 5.74 5.28
N GLY A 270 -6.71 5.46 5.80
CA GLY A 270 -7.68 6.44 6.26
C GLY A 270 -7.51 6.90 7.70
N GLN A 271 -6.54 6.37 8.47
CA GLN A 271 -6.42 6.66 9.89
C GLN A 271 -6.00 8.12 10.14
N LYS A 272 -6.98 8.95 10.55
CA LYS A 272 -6.79 10.38 10.83
C LYS A 272 -6.57 10.68 12.31
N LYS A 273 -6.98 9.78 13.20
CA LYS A 273 -6.85 9.97 14.65
C LYS A 273 -5.38 9.90 15.05
N ALA A 274 -4.92 10.87 15.85
CA ALA A 274 -3.52 10.98 16.28
C ALA A 274 -3.12 9.89 17.28
N ASP A 275 -4.06 9.41 18.07
CA ASP A 275 -3.91 8.37 19.08
C ASP A 275 -3.98 6.93 18.52
N MET A 276 -4.40 6.77 17.27
CA MET A 276 -4.48 5.48 16.62
C MET A 276 -3.26 5.19 15.74
N PRO A 277 -2.82 3.92 15.66
CA PRO A 277 -1.66 3.55 14.85
C PRO A 277 -1.90 3.77 13.36
N LYS A 278 -0.84 4.05 12.63
CA LYS A 278 -0.81 4.17 11.17
C LYS A 278 -0.42 2.84 10.50
N VAL A 279 0.30 2.04 11.25
CA VAL A 279 0.68 0.66 10.92
C VAL A 279 0.62 -0.13 12.22
N PHE A 280 0.22 -1.40 12.15
CA PHE A 280 0.26 -2.29 13.31
C PHE A 280 0.48 -3.75 12.89
N GLU A 281 1.00 -4.55 13.82
CA GLU A 281 1.24 -5.98 13.65
C GLU A 281 0.31 -6.77 14.55
N ILE A 282 -0.25 -7.84 13.99
CA ILE A 282 -1.08 -8.81 14.72
C ILE A 282 -0.52 -10.22 14.57
N THR A 283 -0.76 -11.03 15.59
CA THR A 283 -0.52 -12.47 15.56
C THR A 283 -1.65 -13.23 14.82
N ALA A 284 -1.45 -14.51 14.57
CA ALA A 284 -2.49 -15.36 13.95
C ALA A 284 -3.77 -15.43 14.81
N ASP A 285 -3.65 -15.33 16.14
CA ASP A 285 -4.76 -15.26 17.11
C ASP A 285 -5.24 -13.80 17.35
N LYS A 286 -4.92 -12.89 16.42
CA LYS A 286 -5.43 -11.52 16.29
C LYS A 286 -5.00 -10.55 17.42
N LYS A 287 -3.98 -10.88 18.20
CA LYS A 287 -3.43 -9.98 19.22
C LYS A 287 -2.55 -8.94 18.57
N VAL A 288 -2.78 -7.66 18.89
CA VAL A 288 -1.88 -6.58 18.47
C VAL A 288 -0.61 -6.65 19.31
N VAL A 289 0.55 -6.73 18.66
CA VAL A 289 1.86 -6.92 19.29
C VAL A 289 2.84 -5.79 19.01
N TRP A 290 2.60 -5.01 17.98
CA TRP A 290 3.40 -3.82 17.62
C TRP A 290 2.54 -2.78 16.92
N GLU A 291 2.86 -1.51 17.11
CA GLU A 291 2.18 -0.35 16.54
C GLU A 291 3.18 0.74 16.15
N TYR A 292 2.89 1.43 15.05
CA TYR A 292 3.59 2.65 14.64
C TYR A 292 2.62 3.83 14.63
N HIS A 293 2.92 4.85 15.41
CA HIS A 293 2.13 6.05 15.58
C HIS A 293 2.79 7.27 14.95
N HIS A 294 1.99 8.14 14.37
CA HIS A 294 2.41 9.44 13.90
C HIS A 294 1.21 10.41 13.91
N PRO A 295 1.33 11.60 14.54
CA PRO A 295 0.18 12.46 14.78
C PRO A 295 -0.50 12.99 13.52
N ARG A 296 0.23 13.16 12.43
CA ARG A 296 -0.26 13.78 11.18
C ARG A 296 -0.19 12.89 9.94
N LEU A 297 0.48 11.76 10.00
CA LEU A 297 0.62 10.85 8.84
C LEU A 297 -0.70 10.18 8.53
N THR A 298 -1.08 10.21 7.25
CA THR A 298 -2.22 9.48 6.67
C THR A 298 -1.86 9.05 5.27
N GLY A 299 -2.65 8.15 4.69
CA GLY A 299 -2.52 7.80 3.28
C GLY A 299 -1.35 6.85 3.00
N ILE A 300 -1.06 5.92 3.92
CA ILE A 300 -0.10 4.83 3.68
C ILE A 300 -0.79 3.78 2.81
N HIS A 301 -0.23 3.51 1.63
CA HIS A 301 -0.75 2.51 0.70
C HIS A 301 -0.12 1.13 0.91
N GLU A 302 1.18 1.10 1.23
CA GLU A 302 1.91 -0.17 1.37
C GLU A 302 3.02 -0.04 2.41
N ILE A 303 3.43 -1.18 2.95
CA ILE A 303 4.55 -1.32 3.88
C ILE A 303 5.48 -2.45 3.44
N HIS A 304 6.77 -2.29 3.67
CA HIS A 304 7.77 -3.35 3.55
C HIS A 304 8.65 -3.36 4.80
N VAL A 305 8.44 -4.31 5.70
CA VAL A 305 9.33 -4.58 6.83
C VAL A 305 10.57 -5.28 6.30
N VAL A 306 11.74 -4.70 6.54
CA VAL A 306 13.04 -5.21 6.07
C VAL A 306 13.91 -5.76 7.17
N LYS A 307 13.71 -5.29 8.43
CA LYS A 307 14.36 -5.85 9.62
C LYS A 307 13.38 -5.90 10.79
N THR A 308 13.64 -6.79 11.71
CA THR A 308 13.00 -6.90 13.01
C THR A 308 14.05 -7.19 14.06
N ASN A 309 14.22 -6.30 15.05
CA ASN A 309 15.20 -6.41 16.13
C ASN A 309 16.61 -6.76 15.62
N GLY A 310 17.10 -5.99 14.62
CA GLY A 310 18.42 -6.16 14.00
C GLY A 310 18.53 -7.30 12.99
N LYS A 311 17.51 -8.15 12.85
CA LYS A 311 17.52 -9.30 11.94
C LYS A 311 16.77 -8.98 10.65
N SER A 312 17.40 -9.24 9.50
CA SER A 312 16.75 -9.06 8.19
C SER A 312 15.59 -10.01 7.99
N VAL A 313 14.48 -9.49 7.47
CA VAL A 313 13.34 -10.28 6.98
C VAL A 313 13.72 -10.81 5.60
N LYS A 314 13.82 -12.13 5.46
CA LYS A 314 14.37 -12.77 4.25
C LYS A 314 13.41 -12.74 3.07
N ARG A 315 12.10 -12.80 3.33
CA ARG A 315 11.06 -12.87 2.30
C ARG A 315 9.96 -11.85 2.55
N ALA A 316 9.68 -11.05 1.55
CA ALA A 316 8.58 -10.09 1.58
C ALA A 316 7.31 -10.72 0.96
N LEU A 317 6.49 -11.38 1.79
CA LEU A 317 5.14 -11.80 1.41
C LEU A 317 4.19 -10.60 1.54
N LYS A 318 4.18 -9.73 0.50
CA LYS A 318 3.41 -8.49 0.47
C LYS A 318 2.94 -8.12 -0.94
#